data_9b4ba2e52dd4fc577625f0d3c52ce1e4
#
_entry.id   9b4ba2e52dd4fc577625f0d3c52ce1e4
#
_cell.length_a   1.000
_cell.length_b   1.000
_cell.length_c   1.000
_cell.angle_alpha   90.00
_cell.angle_beta   90.00
_cell.angle_gamma   90.00
#
_symmetry.space_group_name_H-M   'P 1'
#
loop_
_entity.id
_entity.type
_entity.pdbx_description
1 polymer ?
#
loop_
_entity_poly.entity_id
_entity_poly.type
_entity_poly.pdbx_seq_one_letter_code
_entity_poly.pdbx_strand_id
1 'polypeptide(L)'
;MEKFTTLTGVAAPLDAANVDTDQIIPKQFLLAVDRKGFGVHLFHERRYLDDAETIENPDFVLNKPAYRSASILVARRNFGNGSSREHAPWTLLDFGIAPSFADIFSNNALGNGLVLVKLAEEEVDELFRILEADPGMKVTVDLVTMTCTAGERTWRFTLDPFRRKCLLEGFDAVSLTLEHEDDIRAREKREPAWLVPHVEDLKSCPV
;
A
#
# COMPACT_ATOMS: atom_id res chain seq x y z
N MET A 1 3.93 2.54 -12.06
CA MET A 1 4.42 2.13 -10.72
C MET A 1 5.61 1.19 -10.83
N GLU A 2 6.30 0.85 -9.73
CA GLU A 2 7.37 -0.17 -9.76
C GLU A 2 6.79 -1.57 -9.92
N LYS A 3 7.51 -2.45 -10.62
CA LYS A 3 7.12 -3.87 -10.77
C LYS A 3 7.30 -4.59 -9.44
N PHE A 4 6.30 -5.34 -9.03
CA PHE A 4 6.37 -6.17 -7.84
C PHE A 4 6.35 -7.65 -8.22
N THR A 5 7.34 -8.41 -7.79
CA THR A 5 7.39 -9.86 -7.97
C THR A 5 7.43 -10.59 -6.63
N THR A 6 8.42 -10.26 -5.80
CA THR A 6 8.64 -10.90 -4.50
C THR A 6 9.17 -9.88 -3.51
N LEU A 7 8.66 -9.90 -2.29
CA LEU A 7 9.16 -9.13 -1.16
C LEU A 7 9.51 -10.08 -0.02
N THR A 8 10.74 -9.98 0.50
CA THR A 8 11.13 -10.63 1.74
C THR A 8 11.55 -9.58 2.74
N GLY A 9 10.85 -9.47 3.84
CA GLY A 9 11.10 -8.44 4.85
C GLY A 9 10.63 -8.82 6.25
N VAL A 10 11.07 -8.07 7.24
CA VAL A 10 10.61 -8.23 8.61
C VAL A 10 9.11 -7.94 8.66
N ALA A 11 8.35 -8.84 9.29
CA ALA A 11 6.92 -8.69 9.48
C ALA A 11 6.58 -8.20 10.89
N ALA A 12 5.82 -7.12 10.98
CA ALA A 12 5.35 -6.56 12.24
C ALA A 12 3.91 -7.00 12.52
N PRO A 13 3.63 -7.67 13.64
CA PRO A 13 2.29 -8.08 14.03
C PRO A 13 1.54 -6.91 14.69
N LEU A 14 0.64 -6.27 13.97
CA LEU A 14 -0.29 -5.28 14.51
C LEU A 14 -1.60 -5.97 14.92
N ASP A 15 -1.70 -6.40 16.18
CA ASP A 15 -2.89 -7.08 16.71
C ASP A 15 -4.05 -6.09 16.92
N ALA A 16 -4.59 -5.59 15.82
CA ALA A 16 -5.72 -4.67 15.81
C ALA A 16 -6.64 -4.96 14.62
N ALA A 17 -7.93 -5.13 14.92
CA ALA A 17 -8.99 -5.18 13.92
C ALA A 17 -9.62 -3.80 13.73
N ASN A 18 -10.28 -3.61 12.58
CA ASN A 18 -11.00 -2.38 12.24
C ASN A 18 -10.12 -1.12 12.31
N VAL A 19 -8.86 -1.24 11.94
CA VAL A 19 -7.96 -0.08 11.82
C VAL A 19 -8.48 0.80 10.71
N ASP A 20 -8.88 2.02 11.04
CA ASP A 20 -9.40 2.98 10.08
C ASP A 20 -8.32 3.87 9.46
N THR A 21 -8.69 4.59 8.42
CA THR A 21 -7.74 5.45 7.69
C THR A 21 -7.28 6.66 8.50
N ASP A 22 -8.04 7.11 9.52
CA ASP A 22 -7.59 8.16 10.45
C ASP A 22 -6.50 7.65 11.38
N GLN A 23 -6.59 6.39 11.82
CA GLN A 23 -5.53 5.74 12.61
C GLN A 23 -4.26 5.50 11.78
N ILE A 24 -4.40 5.16 10.48
CA ILE A 24 -3.25 4.97 9.58
C ILE A 24 -2.53 6.30 9.37
N ILE A 25 -3.28 7.34 9.00
CA ILE A 25 -2.76 8.70 8.83
C ILE A 25 -3.80 9.74 9.25
N PRO A 26 -3.55 10.50 10.32
CA PRO A 26 -4.44 11.54 10.79
C PRO A 26 -4.64 12.68 9.78
N LYS A 27 -5.80 13.33 9.87
CA LYS A 27 -6.25 14.36 8.93
C LYS A 27 -5.31 15.56 8.77
N GLN A 28 -4.54 15.91 9.79
CA GLN A 28 -3.60 17.04 9.75
C GLN A 28 -2.51 16.89 8.68
N PHE A 29 -2.20 15.66 8.27
CA PHE A 29 -1.19 15.37 7.25
C PHE A 29 -1.75 15.32 5.82
N LEU A 30 -3.06 15.47 5.63
CA LEU A 30 -3.70 15.37 4.31
C LEU A 30 -3.53 16.62 3.42
N LEU A 31 -2.95 17.69 3.94
CA LEU A 31 -2.68 18.93 3.20
C LEU A 31 -1.42 18.84 2.33
N ALA A 32 -0.56 17.86 2.58
CA ALA A 32 0.65 17.69 1.80
C ALA A 32 0.33 17.10 0.42
N VAL A 33 0.93 17.66 -0.63
CA VAL A 33 0.73 17.25 -2.03
C VAL A 33 1.82 16.31 -2.54
N ASP A 34 2.94 16.25 -1.85
CA ASP A 34 4.03 15.33 -2.16
C ASP A 34 3.67 13.90 -1.76
N ARG A 35 4.06 12.93 -2.59
CA ARG A 35 3.77 11.50 -2.34
C ARG A 35 4.85 10.78 -1.52
N LYS A 36 5.90 11.49 -1.10
CA LYS A 36 7.06 10.91 -0.39
C LYS A 36 7.16 11.44 1.03
N GLY A 37 7.79 10.64 1.90
CA GLY A 37 8.05 11.04 3.28
C GLY A 37 6.90 10.81 4.26
N PHE A 38 5.79 10.19 3.83
CA PHE A 38 4.64 9.94 4.70
C PHE A 38 4.85 8.84 5.73
N GLY A 39 5.83 7.96 5.53
CA GLY A 39 6.09 6.82 6.43
C GLY A 39 6.38 7.20 7.87
N VAL A 40 6.91 8.41 8.12
CA VAL A 40 7.12 8.93 9.48
C VAL A 40 5.82 9.15 10.23
N HIS A 41 4.75 9.56 9.53
CA HIS A 41 3.42 9.83 10.10
C HIS A 41 2.53 8.59 10.22
N LEU A 42 3.03 7.41 9.78
CA LEU A 42 2.29 6.15 9.87
C LEU A 42 1.94 5.84 11.33
N PHE A 43 0.63 5.68 11.58
CA PHE A 43 0.09 5.46 12.92
C PHE A 43 0.48 6.53 13.94
N HIS A 44 0.56 7.78 13.54
CA HIS A 44 1.03 8.91 14.35
C HIS A 44 0.53 8.88 15.80
N GLU A 45 -0.80 8.83 15.99
CA GLU A 45 -1.42 8.86 17.34
C GLU A 45 -1.10 7.64 18.21
N ARG A 46 -0.68 6.52 17.59
CA ARG A 46 -0.29 5.29 18.31
C ARG A 46 1.21 5.18 18.46
N ARG A 47 1.95 5.73 17.49
CA ARG A 47 3.40 5.63 17.38
C ARG A 47 4.12 6.66 18.23
N TYR A 48 3.52 7.84 18.43
CA TYR A 48 4.12 8.92 19.18
C TYR A 48 3.25 9.30 20.39
N LEU A 49 3.92 9.83 21.42
CA LEU A 49 3.28 10.34 22.64
C LEU A 49 3.09 11.86 22.61
N ASP A 50 3.60 12.53 21.56
CA ASP A 50 3.52 13.96 21.33
C ASP A 50 3.22 14.29 19.86
N ASP A 51 2.57 15.42 19.62
CA ASP A 51 2.20 15.87 18.27
C ASP A 51 3.42 16.26 17.42
N ALA A 52 4.58 16.50 18.04
CA ALA A 52 5.83 16.86 17.37
C ALA A 52 6.63 15.65 16.88
N GLU A 53 6.15 14.41 17.10
CA GLU A 53 6.79 13.16 16.70
C GLU A 53 8.22 13.00 17.32
N THR A 54 8.45 13.57 18.48
CA THR A 54 9.76 13.55 19.17
C THR A 54 9.86 12.45 20.21
N ILE A 55 8.73 12.00 20.76
CA ILE A 55 8.66 11.01 21.82
C ILE A 55 7.95 9.76 21.28
N GLU A 56 8.73 8.74 20.96
CA GLU A 56 8.17 7.45 20.50
C GLU A 56 7.45 6.72 21.65
N ASN A 57 6.28 6.15 21.34
CA ASN A 57 5.58 5.23 22.24
C ASN A 57 6.29 3.86 22.24
N PRO A 58 6.94 3.44 23.34
CA PRO A 58 7.70 2.19 23.39
C PRO A 58 6.83 0.93 23.29
N ASP A 59 5.55 1.05 23.59
CA ASP A 59 4.62 -0.08 23.56
C ASP A 59 4.09 -0.38 22.15
N PHE A 60 4.19 0.59 21.26
CA PHE A 60 3.72 0.41 19.88
C PHE A 60 4.64 -0.51 19.08
N VAL A 61 4.05 -1.48 18.39
CA VAL A 61 4.79 -2.57 17.73
C VAL A 61 5.89 -2.08 16.79
N LEU A 62 5.66 -1.05 15.97
CA LEU A 62 6.65 -0.55 15.01
C LEU A 62 7.82 0.21 15.65
N ASN A 63 7.71 0.62 16.91
CA ASN A 63 8.78 1.27 17.65
C ASN A 63 9.69 0.27 18.39
N LYS A 64 9.24 -0.99 18.52
CA LYS A 64 10.06 -2.04 19.14
C LYS A 64 11.27 -2.35 18.25
N PRO A 65 12.47 -2.56 18.83
CA PRO A 65 13.70 -2.77 18.06
C PRO A 65 13.63 -3.88 17.02
N ALA A 66 12.91 -4.98 17.30
CA ALA A 66 12.74 -6.11 16.40
C ALA A 66 11.97 -5.74 15.10
N TYR A 67 11.14 -4.68 15.12
CA TYR A 67 10.25 -4.33 14.03
C TYR A 67 10.55 -2.97 13.38
N ARG A 68 11.63 -2.27 13.79
CA ARG A 68 12.01 -0.97 13.20
C ARG A 68 12.31 -1.04 11.72
N SER A 69 12.76 -2.19 11.22
CA SER A 69 13.01 -2.45 9.80
C SER A 69 11.87 -3.22 9.12
N ALA A 70 10.68 -3.22 9.73
CA ALA A 70 9.55 -3.93 9.15
C ALA A 70 9.16 -3.35 7.79
N SER A 71 8.99 -4.24 6.82
CA SER A 71 8.48 -3.96 5.48
C SER A 71 7.21 -4.74 5.17
N ILE A 72 6.70 -5.49 6.14
CA ILE A 72 5.44 -6.22 6.05
C ILE A 72 4.65 -5.99 7.34
N LEU A 73 3.40 -5.57 7.22
CA LEU A 73 2.48 -5.43 8.35
C LEU A 73 1.45 -6.55 8.32
N VAL A 74 1.35 -7.29 9.41
CA VAL A 74 0.29 -8.29 9.59
C VAL A 74 -0.75 -7.70 10.53
N ALA A 75 -1.98 -7.52 10.04
CA ALA A 75 -3.07 -6.92 10.80
C ALA A 75 -4.28 -7.86 10.87
N ARG A 76 -5.23 -7.55 11.76
CA ARG A 76 -6.50 -8.23 11.84
C ARG A 76 -7.46 -7.76 10.75
N ARG A 77 -8.67 -8.32 10.76
CA ARG A 77 -9.74 -8.05 9.79
C ARG A 77 -10.08 -6.57 9.65
N ASN A 78 -10.60 -6.23 8.45
CA ASN A 78 -11.18 -4.93 8.12
C ASN A 78 -10.19 -3.75 8.30
N PHE A 79 -8.94 -3.95 7.87
CA PHE A 79 -7.92 -2.91 7.87
C PHE A 79 -8.21 -1.86 6.78
N GLY A 80 -7.98 -0.60 7.08
CA GLY A 80 -8.18 0.51 6.16
C GLY A 80 -9.65 0.89 5.97
N ASN A 81 -10.52 0.58 6.94
CA ASN A 81 -11.91 1.05 6.90
C ASN A 81 -12.00 2.57 7.07
N GLY A 82 -13.20 3.13 6.86
CA GLY A 82 -13.44 4.57 6.99
C GLY A 82 -13.35 5.32 5.67
N SER A 83 -12.94 6.58 5.71
CA SER A 83 -12.90 7.47 4.54
C SER A 83 -11.87 7.02 3.50
N SER A 84 -12.20 7.20 2.21
CA SER A 84 -11.25 6.98 1.13
C SER A 84 -10.15 8.05 1.19
N ARG A 85 -8.94 7.64 1.60
CA ARG A 85 -7.77 8.53 1.68
C ARG A 85 -6.63 7.88 0.92
N GLU A 86 -6.19 8.54 -0.12
CA GLU A 86 -5.08 8.06 -0.93
C GLU A 86 -3.73 8.16 -0.19
N HIS A 87 -3.64 9.07 0.79
CA HIS A 87 -2.47 9.19 1.67
C HIS A 87 -2.21 7.94 2.53
N ALA A 88 -3.27 7.20 2.91
CA ALA A 88 -3.09 5.99 3.71
C ALA A 88 -2.27 4.89 2.98
N PRO A 89 -2.53 4.54 1.71
CA PRO A 89 -1.63 3.71 0.93
C PRO A 89 -0.22 4.29 0.76
N TRP A 90 -0.07 5.61 0.53
CA TRP A 90 1.25 6.22 0.40
C TRP A 90 2.10 6.08 1.65
N THR A 91 1.48 6.28 2.82
CA THR A 91 2.13 6.12 4.12
C THR A 91 2.63 4.69 4.32
N LEU A 92 1.85 3.70 3.89
CA LEU A 92 2.22 2.30 3.96
C LEU A 92 3.27 1.90 2.92
N LEU A 93 3.27 2.52 1.73
CA LEU A 93 4.31 2.28 0.71
C LEU A 93 5.69 2.75 1.17
N ASP A 94 5.78 3.91 1.78
CA ASP A 94 7.03 4.42 2.34
C ASP A 94 7.56 3.51 3.47
N PHE A 95 6.68 2.80 4.15
CA PHE A 95 7.01 1.80 5.16
C PHE A 95 7.16 0.38 4.59
N GLY A 96 6.79 0.16 3.32
CA GLY A 96 6.87 -1.11 2.63
C GLY A 96 5.97 -2.20 3.21
N ILE A 97 4.73 -1.90 3.57
CA ILE A 97 3.85 -2.76 4.38
C ILE A 97 2.63 -3.24 3.57
N ALA A 98 2.22 -4.51 3.79
CA ALA A 98 1.08 -5.16 3.12
C ALA A 98 0.10 -5.81 4.13
N PRO A 99 -1.08 -5.23 4.43
CA PRO A 99 -2.09 -5.74 5.37
C PRO A 99 -3.29 -6.48 4.73
N SER A 100 -4.31 -6.92 5.51
CA SER A 100 -5.63 -7.38 5.02
C SER A 100 -6.72 -6.30 5.20
N PHE A 101 -7.81 -6.19 4.34
CA PHE A 101 -8.31 -4.86 3.92
C PHE A 101 -9.80 -4.68 3.77
N ALA A 102 -10.26 -3.40 3.94
CA ALA A 102 -11.53 -2.91 3.45
C ALA A 102 -11.52 -2.65 1.93
N ASP A 103 -12.68 -2.73 1.26
CA ASP A 103 -12.76 -2.69 -0.22
C ASP A 103 -12.26 -1.38 -0.84
N ILE A 104 -12.62 -0.23 -0.25
CA ILE A 104 -12.20 1.08 -0.75
C ILE A 104 -10.68 1.25 -0.60
N PHE A 105 -10.12 0.85 0.55
CA PHE A 105 -8.69 0.85 0.78
C PHE A 105 -7.96 -0.04 -0.23
N SER A 106 -8.51 -1.24 -0.52
CA SER A 106 -7.95 -2.18 -1.50
C SER A 106 -7.82 -1.58 -2.88
N ASN A 107 -8.81 -0.80 -3.34
CA ASN A 107 -8.76 -0.15 -4.66
C ASN A 107 -7.66 0.93 -4.72
N ASN A 108 -7.57 1.79 -3.71
CA ASN A 108 -6.55 2.84 -3.64
C ASN A 108 -5.14 2.24 -3.49
N ALA A 109 -4.99 1.24 -2.65
CA ALA A 109 -3.72 0.56 -2.39
C ALA A 109 -3.13 -0.07 -3.65
N LEU A 110 -3.95 -0.81 -4.39
CA LEU A 110 -3.53 -1.47 -5.62
C LEU A 110 -3.18 -0.47 -6.73
N GLY A 111 -3.93 0.64 -6.83
CA GLY A 111 -3.62 1.73 -7.76
C GLY A 111 -2.27 2.40 -7.48
N ASN A 112 -1.78 2.31 -6.24
CA ASN A 112 -0.48 2.82 -5.81
C ASN A 112 0.63 1.75 -5.75
N GLY A 113 0.35 0.50 -6.12
CA GLY A 113 1.35 -0.58 -6.15
C GLY A 113 1.57 -1.30 -4.82
N LEU A 114 0.73 -1.05 -3.82
CA LEU A 114 0.77 -1.77 -2.55
C LEU A 114 0.13 -3.15 -2.71
N VAL A 115 0.90 -4.20 -2.43
CA VAL A 115 0.42 -5.59 -2.50
C VAL A 115 -0.37 -5.94 -1.25
N LEU A 116 -1.57 -6.45 -1.46
CA LEU A 116 -2.51 -6.81 -0.42
C LEU A 116 -2.71 -8.33 -0.40
N VAL A 117 -2.21 -8.98 0.66
CA VAL A 117 -2.35 -10.43 0.86
C VAL A 117 -3.56 -10.72 1.76
N LYS A 118 -4.55 -11.42 1.24
CA LYS A 118 -5.71 -11.88 2.02
C LYS A 118 -5.52 -13.35 2.38
N LEU A 119 -5.47 -13.65 3.67
CA LEU A 119 -5.42 -15.00 4.23
C LEU A 119 -6.69 -15.29 5.04
N ALA A 120 -6.98 -16.56 5.31
CA ALA A 120 -8.04 -16.93 6.24
C ALA A 120 -7.72 -16.45 7.67
N GLU A 121 -8.75 -16.25 8.51
CA GLU A 121 -8.55 -15.71 9.88
C GLU A 121 -7.66 -16.65 10.71
N GLU A 122 -7.84 -17.96 10.56
CA GLU A 122 -7.04 -18.99 11.22
C GLU A 122 -5.57 -18.98 10.76
N GLU A 123 -5.33 -18.70 9.48
CA GLU A 123 -3.99 -18.59 8.91
C GLU A 123 -3.28 -17.32 9.42
N VAL A 124 -4.04 -16.23 9.55
CA VAL A 124 -3.55 -14.99 10.16
C VAL A 124 -3.22 -15.21 11.64
N ASP A 125 -4.07 -15.92 12.40
CA ASP A 125 -3.80 -16.28 13.79
C ASP A 125 -2.54 -17.16 13.95
N GLU A 126 -2.33 -18.10 13.02
CA GLU A 126 -1.11 -18.91 13.00
C GLU A 126 0.11 -18.02 12.73
N LEU A 127 0.02 -17.11 11.75
CA LEU A 127 1.09 -16.18 11.42
C LEU A 127 1.43 -15.26 12.61
N PHE A 128 0.43 -14.72 13.32
CA PHE A 128 0.65 -13.96 14.54
C PHE A 128 1.45 -14.74 15.57
N ARG A 129 1.06 -15.99 15.87
CA ARG A 129 1.78 -16.86 16.82
C ARG A 129 3.24 -17.10 16.42
N ILE A 130 3.51 -17.28 15.13
CA ILE A 130 4.86 -17.45 14.61
C ILE A 130 5.70 -16.18 14.81
N LEU A 131 5.14 -15.00 14.47
CA LEU A 131 5.84 -13.72 14.61
C LEU A 131 6.05 -13.30 16.07
N GLU A 132 5.17 -13.71 16.97
CA GLU A 132 5.33 -13.47 18.43
C GLU A 132 6.39 -14.39 19.02
N ALA A 133 6.52 -15.61 18.52
CA ALA A 133 7.53 -16.57 18.98
C ALA A 133 8.95 -16.20 18.49
N ASP A 134 9.08 -15.56 17.34
CA ASP A 134 10.36 -15.11 16.77
C ASP A 134 10.26 -13.64 16.30
N PRO A 135 10.39 -12.66 17.23
CA PRO A 135 10.34 -11.25 16.91
C PRO A 135 11.43 -10.82 15.92
N GLY A 136 11.02 -10.21 14.81
CA GLY A 136 11.92 -9.81 13.73
C GLY A 136 12.02 -10.85 12.60
N MET A 137 11.25 -11.93 12.66
CA MET A 137 11.15 -12.92 11.61
C MET A 137 10.82 -12.26 10.26
N LYS A 138 11.48 -12.77 9.21
CA LYS A 138 11.19 -12.37 7.83
C LYS A 138 10.08 -13.22 7.25
N VAL A 139 9.18 -12.54 6.58
CA VAL A 139 8.11 -13.15 5.77
C VAL A 139 8.41 -12.87 4.31
N THR A 140 8.11 -13.84 3.45
CA THR A 140 8.24 -13.70 1.99
C THR A 140 6.85 -13.71 1.37
N VAL A 141 6.53 -12.68 0.62
CA VAL A 141 5.32 -12.59 -0.22
C VAL A 141 5.76 -12.70 -1.67
N ASP A 142 5.29 -13.72 -2.37
CA ASP A 142 5.60 -13.97 -3.78
C ASP A 142 4.32 -13.89 -4.61
N LEU A 143 4.27 -12.90 -5.51
CA LEU A 143 3.14 -12.64 -6.38
C LEU A 143 3.13 -13.56 -7.62
N VAL A 144 4.29 -14.14 -7.96
CA VAL A 144 4.39 -15.09 -9.08
C VAL A 144 3.80 -16.44 -8.71
N THR A 145 4.11 -16.94 -7.51
CA THR A 145 3.58 -18.21 -6.99
C THR A 145 2.29 -18.04 -6.18
N MET A 146 1.92 -16.79 -5.87
CA MET A 146 0.77 -16.43 -5.02
C MET A 146 0.88 -17.06 -3.63
N THR A 147 2.05 -16.95 -3.00
CA THR A 147 2.35 -17.54 -1.70
C THR A 147 2.88 -16.51 -0.70
N CYS A 148 2.53 -16.74 0.57
CA CYS A 148 3.08 -16.04 1.73
C CYS A 148 3.79 -17.09 2.60
N THR A 149 5.07 -16.88 2.91
CA THR A 149 5.90 -17.86 3.63
C THR A 149 6.52 -17.23 4.87
N ALA A 150 6.39 -17.89 6.02
CA ALA A 150 7.02 -17.54 7.28
C ALA A 150 7.67 -18.80 7.90
N GLY A 151 8.98 -18.81 8.03
CA GLY A 151 9.72 -20.02 8.46
C GLY A 151 9.42 -21.21 7.55
N GLU A 152 8.93 -22.29 8.13
CA GLU A 152 8.56 -23.52 7.39
C GLU A 152 7.11 -23.53 6.88
N ARG A 153 6.33 -22.50 7.20
CA ARG A 153 4.91 -22.42 6.82
C ARG A 153 4.74 -21.61 5.56
N THR A 154 3.87 -22.10 4.67
CA THR A 154 3.50 -21.41 3.43
C THR A 154 2.00 -21.47 3.25
N TRP A 155 1.40 -20.32 3.03
CA TRP A 155 -0.02 -20.14 2.71
C TRP A 155 -0.18 -19.65 1.28
N ARG A 156 -1.27 -20.03 0.65
CA ARG A 156 -1.65 -19.53 -0.67
C ARG A 156 -2.70 -18.44 -0.52
N PHE A 157 -2.55 -17.38 -1.28
CA PHE A 157 -3.55 -16.32 -1.37
C PHE A 157 -4.06 -16.18 -2.80
N THR A 158 -5.13 -15.42 -2.96
CA THR A 158 -5.72 -15.12 -4.27
C THR A 158 -5.76 -13.61 -4.48
N LEU A 159 -5.54 -13.21 -5.72
CA LEU A 159 -5.69 -11.83 -6.16
C LEU A 159 -6.40 -11.84 -7.52
N ASP A 160 -7.17 -10.81 -7.78
CA ASP A 160 -7.79 -10.62 -9.09
C ASP A 160 -6.72 -10.66 -10.21
N PRO A 161 -6.94 -11.42 -11.30
CA PRO A 161 -5.93 -11.62 -12.35
C PRO A 161 -5.46 -10.30 -13.02
N PHE A 162 -6.37 -9.35 -13.21
CA PHE A 162 -6.03 -8.06 -13.81
C PHE A 162 -5.15 -7.23 -12.85
N ARG A 163 -5.52 -7.18 -11.56
CA ARG A 163 -4.74 -6.50 -10.54
C ARG A 163 -3.35 -7.12 -10.38
N ARG A 164 -3.27 -8.45 -10.41
CA ARG A 164 -1.99 -9.17 -10.40
C ARG A 164 -1.12 -8.79 -11.60
N LYS A 165 -1.70 -8.74 -12.83
CA LYS A 165 -0.98 -8.27 -14.03
C LYS A 165 -0.43 -6.86 -13.83
N CYS A 166 -1.26 -5.92 -13.36
CA CYS A 166 -0.83 -4.53 -13.12
C CYS A 166 0.36 -4.45 -12.16
N LEU A 167 0.35 -5.20 -11.05
CA LEU A 167 1.45 -5.23 -10.09
C LEU A 167 2.72 -5.86 -10.68
N LEU A 168 2.60 -6.99 -11.37
CA LEU A 168 3.75 -7.68 -11.99
C LEU A 168 4.42 -6.84 -13.08
N GLU A 169 3.63 -6.13 -13.89
CA GLU A 169 4.12 -5.30 -15.00
C GLU A 169 4.42 -3.84 -14.58
N GLY A 170 3.99 -3.44 -13.38
CA GLY A 170 4.14 -2.07 -12.91
C GLY A 170 3.17 -1.08 -13.58
N PHE A 171 2.02 -1.55 -14.04
CA PHE A 171 1.04 -0.72 -14.73
C PHE A 171 0.24 0.13 -13.75
N ASP A 172 0.15 1.41 -14.03
CA ASP A 172 -0.82 2.34 -13.46
C ASP A 172 -1.91 2.69 -14.49
N ALA A 173 -2.85 3.53 -14.12
CA ALA A 173 -3.96 3.92 -14.99
C ALA A 173 -3.49 4.55 -16.33
N VAL A 174 -2.39 5.30 -16.29
CA VAL A 174 -1.81 5.93 -17.49
C VAL A 174 -1.14 4.88 -18.37
N SER A 175 -0.32 4.01 -17.80
CA SER A 175 0.37 2.93 -18.54
C SER A 175 -0.61 1.99 -19.22
N LEU A 176 -1.72 1.66 -18.57
CA LEU A 176 -2.79 0.85 -19.15
C LEU A 176 -3.46 1.54 -20.34
N THR A 177 -3.66 2.86 -20.27
CA THR A 177 -4.20 3.63 -21.39
C THR A 177 -3.23 3.63 -22.56
N LEU A 178 -1.91 3.68 -22.30
CA LEU A 178 -0.88 3.67 -23.33
C LEU A 178 -0.73 2.31 -24.05
N GLU A 179 -1.26 1.21 -23.50
CA GLU A 179 -1.38 -0.06 -24.26
C GLU A 179 -2.27 0.11 -25.53
N HIS A 180 -3.11 1.16 -25.57
CA HIS A 180 -4.00 1.51 -26.69
C HIS A 180 -3.57 2.79 -27.42
N GLU A 181 -2.27 3.13 -27.40
CA GLU A 181 -1.76 4.39 -27.98
C GLU A 181 -2.13 4.56 -29.45
N ASP A 182 -2.09 3.49 -30.25
CA ASP A 182 -2.43 3.54 -31.66
C ASP A 182 -3.92 3.86 -31.89
N ASP A 183 -4.80 3.30 -31.05
CA ASP A 183 -6.24 3.58 -31.11
C ASP A 183 -6.53 5.02 -30.68
N ILE A 184 -5.83 5.50 -29.64
CA ILE A 184 -5.93 6.87 -29.17
C ILE A 184 -5.50 7.84 -30.27
N ARG A 185 -4.34 7.62 -30.87
CA ARG A 185 -3.82 8.43 -32.00
C ARG A 185 -4.76 8.40 -33.20
N ALA A 186 -5.36 7.24 -33.50
CA ALA A 186 -6.33 7.12 -34.58
C ALA A 186 -7.62 7.90 -34.28
N ARG A 187 -8.01 7.97 -33.02
CA ARG A 187 -9.15 8.77 -32.56
C ARG A 187 -8.85 10.26 -32.66
N GLU A 188 -7.72 10.71 -32.10
CA GLU A 188 -7.29 12.11 -32.11
C GLU A 188 -7.23 12.70 -33.54
N LYS A 189 -6.76 11.90 -34.52
CA LYS A 189 -6.73 12.32 -35.94
C LYS A 189 -8.13 12.55 -36.55
N ARG A 190 -9.18 12.00 -35.96
CA ARG A 190 -10.56 12.16 -36.41
C ARG A 190 -11.31 13.28 -35.69
N GLU A 191 -10.75 13.76 -34.57
CA GLU A 191 -11.38 14.85 -33.81
C GLU A 191 -11.25 16.18 -34.55
N PRO A 192 -12.29 17.03 -34.47
CA PRO A 192 -12.23 18.37 -35.02
C PRO A 192 -11.10 19.19 -34.32
N ALA A 193 -10.43 20.04 -35.10
CA ALA A 193 -9.27 20.81 -34.58
C ALA A 193 -9.58 21.67 -33.33
N TRP A 194 -10.83 22.06 -33.12
CA TRP A 194 -11.26 22.81 -31.94
C TRP A 194 -11.38 21.96 -30.66
N LEU A 195 -11.43 20.63 -30.79
CA LEU A 195 -11.52 19.70 -29.65
C LEU A 195 -10.15 19.24 -29.17
N VAL A 196 -9.12 19.37 -30.02
CA VAL A 196 -7.74 18.97 -29.68
C VAL A 196 -7.04 20.19 -29.09
N PRO A 197 -6.71 20.20 -27.78
CA PRO A 197 -5.95 21.30 -27.20
C PRO A 197 -4.60 21.41 -27.88
N HIS A 198 -4.27 22.56 -28.46
CA HIS A 198 -2.92 22.80 -28.94
C HIS A 198 -1.98 22.89 -27.73
N VAL A 199 -0.88 22.12 -27.73
CA VAL A 199 0.10 22.10 -26.63
C VAL A 199 0.67 23.51 -26.38
N GLU A 200 0.63 24.39 -27.37
CA GLU A 200 1.03 25.80 -27.26
C GLU A 200 0.06 26.63 -26.39
N ASP A 201 -1.24 26.29 -26.40
CA ASP A 201 -2.26 26.98 -25.59
C ASP A 201 -2.13 26.64 -24.10
N LEU A 202 -1.60 25.44 -23.78
CA LEU A 202 -1.37 25.00 -22.39
C LEU A 202 -0.16 25.70 -21.74
N LYS A 203 0.78 26.23 -22.53
CA LYS A 203 1.96 26.97 -22.02
C LYS A 203 1.63 28.42 -21.62
N SER A 204 0.47 28.91 -22.00
CA SER A 204 0.02 30.27 -21.71
C SER A 204 -0.96 30.37 -20.53
N CYS A 205 -1.35 29.25 -19.89
CA CYS A 205 -2.12 29.28 -18.65
C CYS A 205 -1.23 29.68 -17.48
N PRO A 206 -1.47 30.82 -16.83
CA PRO A 206 -0.78 31.16 -15.59
C PRO A 206 -1.22 30.17 -14.51
N VAL A 207 -0.25 29.58 -13.81
CA VAL A 207 -0.42 28.75 -12.61
C VAL A 207 -0.80 29.62 -11.44
#